data_4fe23eb03d1b2970ae8288e65de69537
#
_entry.id   4fe23eb03d1b2970ae8288e65de69537
#
_cell.length_a   1.000
_cell.length_b   1.000
_cell.length_c   1.000
_cell.angle_alpha   90.00
_cell.angle_beta   90.00
_cell.angle_gamma   90.00
#
_symmetry.space_group_name_H-M   'P 1'
#
loop_
_entity.id
_entity.type
_entity.pdbx_description
1 polymer ?
#
loop_
_entity_poly.entity_id
_entity_poly.type
_entity_poly.pdbx_seq_one_letter_code
_entity_poly.pdbx_strand_id
1 'polypeptide(L)'
;MVEKSRNVTANYIKTEGRSGRKKYVAAALEQEPGLKLAKRLGLQILPNRLFSTALTHPSYVFENPQYGKENNQRLEFLGDAILDFVIAEYLYLSYPDRPEGELTKMRAAVVNETTLAHKAHEIELGQELLLGKGEQVSGGRERPSILADAWEAVIGAIYLQYGLQEARRVILELLKPCIDEVAEGNYGDYKTVLQEKAQREEKEVNYQILVEEGPDHNKCFTAGVFLQGILMGKGVGRTKKEAEQHAARQVLELWGRENDG
;
A
#
# COMPACT_ATOMS: atom_id res chain seq x y z
N MET A 1 28.51 1.25 -15.02
CA MET A 1 27.11 1.02 -15.46
C MET A 1 26.20 2.23 -15.30
N VAL A 2 26.61 3.27 -14.60
CA VAL A 2 25.82 4.50 -14.34
C VAL A 2 25.84 5.50 -15.50
N GLU A 3 26.80 5.38 -16.41
CA GLU A 3 27.00 6.35 -17.49
C GLU A 3 26.09 6.18 -18.72
N LYS A 4 25.48 5.00 -18.89
CA LYS A 4 24.54 4.74 -20.01
C LYS A 4 23.14 5.31 -19.81
N SER A 5 22.76 5.63 -18.58
CA SER A 5 21.42 6.20 -18.26
C SER A 5 21.31 7.69 -18.58
N ARG A 6 22.44 8.42 -18.65
CA ARG A 6 22.44 9.88 -18.91
C ARG A 6 22.20 10.26 -20.38
N ASN A 7 22.35 9.30 -21.31
CA ASN A 7 22.24 9.61 -22.74
C ASN A 7 20.84 9.44 -23.37
N VAL A 8 19.87 8.87 -22.65
CA VAL A 8 18.50 8.70 -23.17
C VAL A 8 17.71 10.01 -23.08
N THR A 9 18.00 10.83 -22.07
CA THR A 9 17.33 12.13 -21.87
C THR A 9 17.76 13.21 -22.88
N ALA A 10 18.97 13.10 -23.44
CA ALA A 10 19.54 14.12 -24.34
C ALA A 10 18.94 14.09 -25.76
N ASN A 11 18.33 12.99 -26.20
CA ASN A 11 17.82 12.87 -27.58
C ASN A 11 16.38 13.41 -27.77
N TYR A 12 15.65 13.75 -26.70
CA TYR A 12 14.29 14.29 -26.82
C TYR A 12 14.22 15.83 -26.87
N ILE A 13 15.31 16.53 -26.56
CA ILE A 13 15.31 18.01 -26.43
C ILE A 13 15.65 18.75 -27.74
N LYS A 14 16.02 18.03 -28.82
CA LYS A 14 16.42 18.66 -30.09
C LYS A 14 15.38 18.60 -31.19
N THR A 15 14.17 19.15 -30.95
CA THR A 15 13.28 19.54 -32.05
C THR A 15 12.47 20.76 -31.70
N GLU A 16 13.11 21.90 -31.59
CA GLU A 16 12.45 23.19 -31.75
C GLU A 16 12.06 23.39 -33.20
N GLY A 17 10.78 23.44 -33.48
CA GLY A 17 10.31 23.80 -34.83
C GLY A 17 8.85 23.38 -35.10
N ARG A 18 7.93 24.33 -34.97
CA ARG A 18 6.54 24.42 -35.44
C ARG A 18 5.44 24.12 -34.45
N SER A 19 4.60 25.13 -34.26
CA SER A 19 3.44 25.23 -33.34
C SER A 19 2.43 24.07 -33.40
N GLY A 20 2.31 23.35 -34.50
CA GLY A 20 1.45 22.17 -34.64
C GLY A 20 1.97 20.92 -33.92
N ARG A 21 3.29 20.73 -33.86
CA ARG A 21 3.91 19.58 -33.16
C ARG A 21 3.77 19.62 -31.66
N LYS A 22 3.75 20.81 -31.04
CA LYS A 22 3.55 20.98 -29.58
C LYS A 22 2.16 20.50 -29.13
N LYS A 23 1.12 20.71 -29.94
CA LYS A 23 -0.24 20.23 -29.62
C LYS A 23 -0.36 18.70 -29.72
N TYR A 24 0.27 18.07 -30.72
CA TYR A 24 0.25 16.60 -30.87
C TYR A 24 1.07 15.89 -29.79
N VAL A 25 2.21 16.45 -29.40
CA VAL A 25 3.04 15.92 -28.30
C VAL A 25 2.33 16.07 -26.97
N ALA A 26 1.66 17.17 -26.70
CA ALA A 26 0.87 17.37 -25.48
C ALA A 26 -0.34 16.41 -25.41
N ALA A 27 -1.07 16.23 -26.51
CA ALA A 27 -2.21 15.31 -26.57
C ALA A 27 -1.80 13.83 -26.49
N ALA A 28 -0.61 13.46 -27.03
CA ALA A 28 -0.06 12.12 -26.87
C ALA A 28 0.44 11.86 -25.44
N LEU A 29 1.01 12.88 -24.79
CA LEU A 29 1.43 12.80 -23.39
C LEU A 29 0.23 12.65 -22.44
N GLU A 30 -0.93 13.22 -22.76
CA GLU A 30 -2.14 13.10 -21.95
C GLU A 30 -2.74 11.68 -21.91
N GLN A 31 -2.30 10.79 -22.79
CA GLN A 31 -2.74 9.40 -22.89
C GLN A 31 -1.70 8.39 -22.35
N GLU A 32 -0.54 8.86 -21.87
CA GLU A 32 0.48 7.96 -21.31
C GLU A 32 -0.01 7.37 -19.97
N PRO A 33 0.10 6.04 -19.79
CA PRO A 33 -0.23 5.40 -18.53
C PRO A 33 0.59 5.99 -17.37
N GLY A 34 -0.08 6.25 -16.24
CA GLY A 34 0.55 6.82 -15.04
C GLY A 34 0.64 8.34 -14.99
N LEU A 35 0.19 9.06 -16.03
CA LEU A 35 0.19 10.52 -16.02
C LEU A 35 -0.73 11.08 -14.95
N LYS A 36 -1.94 10.52 -14.82
CA LYS A 36 -2.91 10.93 -13.80
C LYS A 36 -2.40 10.60 -12.42
N LEU A 37 -1.81 9.41 -12.25
CA LEU A 37 -1.20 9.01 -11.00
C LEU A 37 -0.06 9.96 -10.60
N ALA A 38 0.87 10.28 -11.51
CA ALA A 38 1.95 11.22 -11.24
C ALA A 38 1.41 12.59 -10.78
N LYS A 39 0.34 13.10 -11.41
CA LYS A 39 -0.32 14.35 -10.98
C LYS A 39 -0.91 14.25 -9.57
N ARG A 40 -1.58 13.12 -9.24
CA ARG A 40 -2.12 12.89 -7.88
C ARG A 40 -1.01 12.85 -6.83
N LEU A 41 0.16 12.32 -7.19
CA LEU A 41 1.33 12.27 -6.32
C LEU A 41 2.15 13.58 -6.30
N GLY A 42 1.67 14.65 -6.97
CA GLY A 42 2.36 15.94 -7.03
C GLY A 42 3.70 15.89 -7.78
N LEU A 43 3.91 14.89 -8.64
CA LEU A 43 5.15 14.71 -9.38
C LEU A 43 5.16 15.54 -10.66
N GLN A 44 6.32 16.13 -10.99
CA GLN A 44 6.54 16.71 -12.30
C GLN A 44 6.67 15.58 -13.33
N ILE A 45 5.78 15.62 -14.32
CA ILE A 45 5.71 14.56 -15.31
C ILE A 45 6.85 14.71 -16.29
N LEU A 46 7.74 13.72 -16.29
CA LEU A 46 8.72 13.51 -17.34
C LEU A 46 8.28 12.27 -18.12
N PRO A 47 8.20 12.35 -19.47
CA PRO A 47 7.87 11.18 -20.27
C PRO A 47 8.93 10.10 -20.05
N ASN A 48 8.56 9.01 -19.41
CA ASN A 48 9.46 7.89 -19.27
C ASN A 48 8.69 6.57 -19.13
N ARG A 49 9.37 5.49 -19.50
CA ARG A 49 8.81 4.14 -19.45
C ARG A 49 8.66 3.57 -18.04
N LEU A 50 9.27 4.16 -17.01
CA LEU A 50 9.28 3.59 -15.66
C LEU A 50 7.87 3.53 -15.07
N PHE A 51 7.07 4.61 -15.20
CA PHE A 51 5.70 4.61 -14.72
C PHE A 51 4.81 3.64 -15.48
N SER A 52 4.92 3.58 -16.81
CA SER A 52 4.16 2.59 -17.58
C SER A 52 4.56 1.15 -17.23
N THR A 53 5.86 0.89 -16.99
CA THR A 53 6.35 -0.41 -16.52
C THR A 53 5.83 -0.74 -15.13
N ALA A 54 5.83 0.21 -14.18
CA ALA A 54 5.32 0.03 -12.84
C ALA A 54 3.82 -0.34 -12.81
N LEU A 55 3.06 0.19 -13.78
CA LEU A 55 1.63 -0.07 -13.92
C LEU A 55 1.32 -1.32 -14.77
N THR A 56 2.32 -2.00 -15.31
CA THR A 56 2.15 -3.18 -16.17
C THR A 56 2.27 -4.46 -15.35
N HIS A 57 1.15 -5.12 -15.10
CA HIS A 57 1.11 -6.41 -14.43
C HIS A 57 1.61 -7.55 -15.36
N PRO A 58 2.22 -8.62 -14.84
CA PRO A 58 2.67 -9.78 -15.63
C PRO A 58 1.61 -10.38 -16.55
N SER A 59 0.34 -10.43 -16.12
CA SER A 59 -0.76 -10.95 -16.94
C SER A 59 -0.97 -10.17 -18.23
N TYR A 60 -0.75 -8.83 -18.20
CA TYR A 60 -0.85 -8.01 -19.39
C TYR A 60 0.22 -8.37 -20.43
N VAL A 61 1.45 -8.54 -19.99
CA VAL A 61 2.57 -8.94 -20.83
C VAL A 61 2.36 -10.34 -21.42
N PHE A 62 1.85 -11.25 -20.61
CA PHE A 62 1.55 -12.62 -21.04
C PHE A 62 0.51 -12.65 -22.19
N GLU A 63 -0.53 -11.86 -22.08
CA GLU A 63 -1.59 -11.77 -23.11
C GLU A 63 -1.20 -10.88 -24.32
N ASN A 64 -0.21 -10.00 -24.14
CA ASN A 64 0.16 -8.98 -25.13
C ASN A 64 1.67 -8.98 -25.43
N PRO A 65 2.28 -10.09 -25.84
CA PRO A 65 3.74 -10.21 -26.00
C PRO A 65 4.34 -9.25 -27.06
N GLN A 66 3.51 -8.69 -27.95
CA GLN A 66 3.90 -7.70 -28.94
C GLN A 66 4.29 -6.33 -28.34
N TYR A 67 3.84 -6.02 -27.12
CA TYR A 67 4.17 -4.75 -26.43
C TYR A 67 5.46 -4.83 -25.61
N GLY A 68 6.11 -5.99 -25.55
CA GLY A 68 7.38 -6.19 -24.84
C GLY A 68 7.27 -7.21 -23.71
N LYS A 69 8.34 -7.32 -22.93
CA LYS A 69 8.45 -8.29 -21.82
C LYS A 69 8.58 -7.62 -20.45
N GLU A 70 8.62 -6.30 -20.39
CA GLU A 70 8.80 -5.56 -19.14
C GLU A 70 7.49 -5.48 -18.38
N ASN A 71 7.52 -5.83 -17.09
CA ASN A 71 6.42 -5.72 -16.15
C ASN A 71 6.91 -5.11 -14.84
N ASN A 72 6.01 -4.96 -13.86
CA ASN A 72 6.28 -4.27 -12.61
C ASN A 72 7.19 -5.02 -11.62
N GLN A 73 7.36 -6.34 -11.71
CA GLN A 73 8.02 -7.16 -10.69
C GLN A 73 9.44 -6.70 -10.29
N ARG A 74 10.23 -6.21 -11.23
CA ARG A 74 11.57 -5.72 -10.91
C ARG A 74 11.55 -4.35 -10.21
N LEU A 75 10.55 -3.54 -10.50
CA LEU A 75 10.33 -2.26 -9.83
C LEU A 75 9.72 -2.47 -8.44
N GLU A 76 8.80 -3.42 -8.29
CA GLU A 76 8.27 -3.92 -7.03
C GLU A 76 9.39 -4.33 -6.08
N PHE A 77 10.26 -5.24 -6.51
CA PHE A 77 11.43 -5.66 -5.71
C PHE A 77 12.29 -4.49 -5.22
N LEU A 78 12.51 -3.48 -6.07
CA LEU A 78 13.28 -2.30 -5.69
C LEU A 78 12.49 -1.39 -4.76
N GLY A 79 11.21 -1.21 -5.05
CA GLY A 79 10.32 -0.34 -4.31
C GLY A 79 10.06 -0.81 -2.88
N ASP A 80 9.87 -2.12 -2.69
CA ASP A 80 9.77 -2.75 -1.37
C ASP A 80 10.98 -2.39 -0.50
N ALA A 81 12.20 -2.60 -1.01
CA ALA A 81 13.42 -2.25 -0.27
C ALA A 81 13.53 -0.76 0.08
N ILE A 82 13.07 0.13 -0.82
CA ILE A 82 13.09 1.58 -0.57
C ILE A 82 12.02 1.97 0.44
N LEU A 83 10.84 1.39 0.35
CA LEU A 83 9.73 1.61 1.26
C LEU A 83 10.14 1.22 2.69
N ASP A 84 10.67 0.00 2.84
CA ASP A 84 11.19 -0.51 4.11
C ASP A 84 12.28 0.38 4.70
N PHE A 85 13.23 0.82 3.87
CA PHE A 85 14.30 1.72 4.31
C PHE A 85 13.77 3.07 4.79
N VAL A 86 12.88 3.70 4.01
CA VAL A 86 12.35 5.04 4.33
C VAL A 86 11.52 5.00 5.62
N ILE A 87 10.68 3.98 5.78
CA ILE A 87 9.87 3.83 6.99
C ILE A 87 10.76 3.50 8.20
N ALA A 88 11.74 2.60 8.05
CA ALA A 88 12.67 2.27 9.14
C ALA A 88 13.45 3.50 9.60
N GLU A 89 14.00 4.30 8.66
CA GLU A 89 14.73 5.52 8.98
C GLU A 89 13.82 6.56 9.66
N TYR A 90 12.61 6.74 9.16
CA TYR A 90 11.64 7.66 9.77
C TYR A 90 11.30 7.24 11.21
N LEU A 91 11.00 5.97 11.43
CA LEU A 91 10.70 5.44 12.77
C LEU A 91 11.89 5.59 13.73
N TYR A 92 13.08 5.26 13.29
CA TYR A 92 14.30 5.38 14.09
C TYR A 92 14.56 6.82 14.55
N LEU A 93 14.36 7.80 13.65
CA LEU A 93 14.60 9.20 13.95
C LEU A 93 13.46 9.83 14.77
N SER A 94 12.20 9.42 14.54
CA SER A 94 11.03 10.02 15.18
C SER A 94 10.71 9.43 16.55
N TYR A 95 11.16 8.20 16.83
CA TYR A 95 10.85 7.49 18.08
C TYR A 95 12.12 6.94 18.76
N PRO A 96 13.05 7.85 19.20
CA PRO A 96 14.37 7.45 19.71
C PRO A 96 14.30 6.60 21.00
N ASP A 97 13.23 6.73 21.78
CA ASP A 97 13.07 6.01 23.06
C ASP A 97 12.43 4.63 22.89
N ARG A 98 12.00 4.25 21.68
CA ARG A 98 11.37 2.95 21.44
C ARG A 98 12.42 1.88 21.15
N PRO A 99 12.31 0.67 21.77
CA PRO A 99 13.22 -0.43 21.52
C PRO A 99 13.07 -0.97 20.08
N GLU A 100 14.14 -1.59 19.56
CA GLU A 100 14.18 -2.15 18.19
C GLU A 100 13.00 -3.06 17.87
N GLY A 101 12.62 -3.96 18.79
CA GLY A 101 11.48 -4.87 18.56
C GLY A 101 10.15 -4.15 18.37
N GLU A 102 9.96 -2.98 18.99
CA GLU A 102 8.76 -2.15 18.78
C GLU A 102 8.83 -1.45 17.43
N LEU A 103 9.95 -0.84 17.08
CA LEU A 103 10.15 -0.22 15.76
C LEU A 103 9.94 -1.22 14.61
N THR A 104 10.38 -2.48 14.80
CA THR A 104 10.16 -3.55 13.83
C THR A 104 8.68 -3.90 13.69
N LYS A 105 7.93 -4.00 14.80
CA LYS A 105 6.47 -4.21 14.78
C LYS A 105 5.75 -3.03 14.11
N MET A 106 6.15 -1.80 14.41
CA MET A 106 5.58 -0.58 13.79
C MET A 106 5.79 -0.60 12.28
N ARG A 107 7.02 -0.86 11.82
CA ARG A 107 7.29 -0.97 10.38
C ARG A 107 6.41 -2.02 9.73
N ALA A 108 6.38 -3.24 10.24
CA ALA A 108 5.55 -4.30 9.70
C ALA A 108 4.05 -3.96 9.67
N ALA A 109 3.54 -3.18 10.62
CA ALA A 109 2.17 -2.72 10.63
C ALA A 109 1.89 -1.64 9.58
N VAL A 110 2.87 -0.83 9.22
CA VAL A 110 2.73 0.23 8.20
C VAL A 110 2.91 -0.29 6.78
N VAL A 111 3.87 -1.21 6.54
CA VAL A 111 4.22 -1.68 5.19
C VAL A 111 3.64 -3.06 4.84
N ASN A 112 2.55 -3.48 5.48
CA ASN A 112 1.88 -4.72 5.10
C ASN A 112 0.98 -4.55 3.87
N GLU A 113 0.68 -5.67 3.21
CA GLU A 113 -0.18 -5.75 2.01
C GLU A 113 -1.49 -4.96 2.16
N THR A 114 -2.18 -5.13 3.30
CA THR A 114 -3.49 -4.49 3.54
C THR A 114 -3.38 -2.96 3.56
N THR A 115 -2.38 -2.42 4.26
CA THR A 115 -2.14 -0.98 4.35
C THR A 115 -1.74 -0.41 2.99
N LEU A 116 -0.81 -1.08 2.28
CA LEU A 116 -0.36 -0.64 0.96
C LEU A 116 -1.49 -0.68 -0.07
N ALA A 117 -2.31 -1.75 -0.08
CA ALA A 117 -3.47 -1.84 -0.94
C ALA A 117 -4.50 -0.75 -0.67
N HIS A 118 -4.75 -0.42 0.61
CA HIS A 118 -5.64 0.67 0.98
C HIS A 118 -5.12 2.02 0.46
N LYS A 119 -3.83 2.31 0.61
CA LYS A 119 -3.22 3.53 0.07
C LYS A 119 -3.22 3.58 -1.46
N ALA A 120 -2.98 2.45 -2.11
CA ALA A 120 -3.13 2.32 -3.56
C ALA A 120 -4.56 2.63 -4.03
N HIS A 121 -5.56 2.21 -3.25
CA HIS A 121 -6.97 2.50 -3.54
C HIS A 121 -7.29 4.01 -3.37
N GLU A 122 -6.80 4.65 -2.29
CA GLU A 122 -6.98 6.10 -2.06
C GLU A 122 -6.50 6.96 -3.24
N ILE A 123 -5.40 6.55 -3.88
CA ILE A 123 -4.85 7.24 -5.05
C ILE A 123 -5.37 6.69 -6.39
N GLU A 124 -6.40 5.84 -6.35
CA GLU A 124 -7.04 5.21 -7.53
C GLU A 124 -6.03 4.48 -8.45
N LEU A 125 -4.99 3.85 -7.86
CA LEU A 125 -3.93 3.16 -8.59
C LEU A 125 -4.47 2.04 -9.49
N GLY A 126 -5.45 1.27 -8.98
CA GLY A 126 -6.06 0.17 -9.70
C GLY A 126 -6.64 0.55 -11.06
N GLN A 127 -7.10 1.80 -11.23
CA GLN A 127 -7.66 2.30 -12.51
C GLN A 127 -6.57 2.50 -13.57
N GLU A 128 -5.34 2.77 -13.16
CA GLU A 128 -4.19 3.00 -14.04
C GLU A 128 -3.49 1.69 -14.45
N LEU A 129 -3.82 0.54 -13.82
CA LEU A 129 -3.15 -0.73 -14.07
C LEU A 129 -3.45 -1.31 -15.45
N LEU A 130 -2.41 -1.80 -16.11
CA LEU A 130 -2.48 -2.62 -17.32
C LEU A 130 -2.53 -4.09 -16.90
N LEU A 131 -3.69 -4.69 -16.99
CA LEU A 131 -3.98 -6.09 -16.63
C LEU A 131 -4.35 -6.90 -17.88
N GLY A 132 -4.01 -8.18 -17.91
CA GLY A 132 -4.58 -9.12 -18.85
C GLY A 132 -6.10 -9.23 -18.68
N LYS A 133 -6.82 -9.61 -19.72
CA LYS A 133 -8.29 -9.69 -19.72
C LYS A 133 -8.80 -10.66 -18.64
N GLY A 134 -8.13 -11.80 -18.47
CA GLY A 134 -8.48 -12.77 -17.43
C GLY A 134 -8.39 -12.17 -16.04
N GLU A 135 -7.28 -11.50 -15.72
CA GLU A 135 -7.06 -10.84 -14.44
C GLU A 135 -8.05 -9.69 -14.20
N GLN A 136 -8.34 -8.93 -15.24
CA GLN A 136 -9.29 -7.83 -15.16
C GLN A 136 -10.72 -8.32 -14.86
N VAL A 137 -11.17 -9.41 -15.51
CA VAL A 137 -12.50 -10.01 -15.29
C VAL A 137 -12.61 -10.61 -13.87
N SER A 138 -11.51 -11.13 -13.32
CA SER A 138 -11.48 -11.69 -11.96
C SER A 138 -11.35 -10.63 -10.86
N GLY A 139 -11.50 -9.35 -11.17
CA GLY A 139 -11.43 -8.26 -10.19
C GLY A 139 -10.02 -7.84 -9.79
N GLY A 140 -9.01 -8.13 -10.62
CA GLY A 140 -7.60 -7.85 -10.32
C GLY A 140 -7.30 -6.38 -10.01
N ARG A 141 -8.10 -5.42 -10.52
CA ARG A 141 -7.94 -3.99 -10.22
C ARG A 141 -8.17 -3.62 -8.75
N GLU A 142 -8.93 -4.45 -8.03
CA GLU A 142 -9.28 -4.24 -6.63
C GLU A 142 -8.62 -5.29 -5.72
N ARG A 143 -7.79 -6.20 -6.30
CA ARG A 143 -7.13 -7.25 -5.52
C ARG A 143 -6.00 -6.66 -4.68
N PRO A 144 -6.01 -6.87 -3.34
CA PRO A 144 -5.03 -6.27 -2.44
C PRO A 144 -3.58 -6.55 -2.82
N SER A 145 -3.22 -7.80 -3.13
CA SER A 145 -1.86 -8.14 -3.52
C SER A 145 -1.40 -7.40 -4.79
N ILE A 146 -2.24 -7.32 -5.82
CA ILE A 146 -1.90 -6.61 -7.07
C ILE A 146 -1.75 -5.10 -6.83
N LEU A 147 -2.58 -4.53 -5.96
CA LEU A 147 -2.50 -3.11 -5.60
C LEU A 147 -1.25 -2.80 -4.78
N ALA A 148 -0.89 -3.66 -3.83
CA ALA A 148 0.32 -3.51 -3.02
C ALA A 148 1.58 -3.61 -3.89
N ASP A 149 1.70 -4.69 -4.70
CA ASP A 149 2.83 -4.90 -5.62
C ASP A 149 3.00 -3.72 -6.60
N ALA A 150 1.88 -3.21 -7.13
CA ALA A 150 1.91 -2.06 -8.03
C ALA A 150 2.31 -0.77 -7.30
N TRP A 151 1.89 -0.57 -6.06
CA TRP A 151 2.31 0.56 -5.24
C TRP A 151 3.82 0.55 -5.00
N GLU A 152 4.38 -0.58 -4.59
CA GLU A 152 5.82 -0.77 -4.45
C GLU A 152 6.55 -0.50 -5.77
N ALA A 153 6.03 -1.01 -6.90
CA ALA A 153 6.62 -0.76 -8.21
C ALA A 153 6.61 0.73 -8.57
N VAL A 154 5.57 1.48 -8.22
CA VAL A 154 5.49 2.94 -8.39
C VAL A 154 6.55 3.65 -7.54
N ILE A 155 6.78 3.23 -6.29
CA ILE A 155 7.86 3.77 -5.45
C ILE A 155 9.23 3.50 -6.09
N GLY A 156 9.47 2.29 -6.61
CA GLY A 156 10.68 1.96 -7.36
C GLY A 156 10.88 2.86 -8.59
N ALA A 157 9.81 3.13 -9.34
CA ALA A 157 9.84 4.03 -10.49
C ALA A 157 10.14 5.49 -10.08
N ILE A 158 9.51 5.98 -9.01
CA ILE A 158 9.77 7.32 -8.46
C ILE A 158 11.24 7.46 -8.05
N TYR A 159 11.76 6.48 -7.32
CA TYR A 159 13.15 6.47 -6.90
C TYR A 159 14.12 6.55 -8.09
N LEU A 160 13.92 5.71 -9.10
CA LEU A 160 14.81 5.70 -10.28
C LEU A 160 14.72 6.99 -11.11
N GLN A 161 13.55 7.63 -11.11
CA GLN A 161 13.30 8.82 -11.90
C GLN A 161 13.71 10.12 -11.19
N TYR A 162 13.38 10.24 -9.92
CA TYR A 162 13.47 11.50 -9.17
C TYR A 162 14.42 11.41 -7.97
N GLY A 163 14.90 10.21 -7.64
CA GLY A 163 15.81 9.97 -6.53
C GLY A 163 15.09 9.73 -5.18
N LEU A 164 15.91 9.44 -4.15
CA LEU A 164 15.43 9.03 -2.84
C LEU A 164 14.59 10.11 -2.13
N GLN A 165 14.94 11.37 -2.28
CA GLN A 165 14.25 12.46 -1.58
C GLN A 165 12.78 12.56 -2.02
N GLU A 166 12.52 12.40 -3.32
CA GLU A 166 11.17 12.45 -3.84
C GLU A 166 10.37 11.18 -3.51
N ALA A 167 11.00 10.00 -3.57
CA ALA A 167 10.39 8.77 -3.08
C ALA A 167 10.01 8.88 -1.60
N ARG A 168 10.90 9.41 -0.75
CA ARG A 168 10.65 9.67 0.67
C ARG A 168 9.46 10.61 0.87
N ARG A 169 9.39 11.72 0.12
CA ARG A 169 8.28 12.67 0.23
C ARG A 169 6.95 11.98 -0.02
N VAL A 170 6.83 11.23 -1.13
CA VAL A 170 5.60 10.53 -1.51
C VAL A 170 5.23 9.44 -0.49
N ILE A 171 6.20 8.64 -0.05
CA ILE A 171 5.98 7.59 0.95
C ILE A 171 5.44 8.20 2.25
N LEU A 172 6.12 9.22 2.78
CA LEU A 172 5.72 9.80 4.07
C LEU A 172 4.43 10.61 3.97
N GLU A 173 4.16 11.29 2.86
CA GLU A 173 2.90 12.00 2.66
C GLU A 173 1.68 11.06 2.74
N LEU A 174 1.80 9.84 2.20
CA LEU A 174 0.71 8.87 2.19
C LEU A 174 0.65 7.97 3.42
N LEU A 175 1.80 7.58 3.99
CA LEU A 175 1.85 6.62 5.09
C LEU A 175 1.98 7.26 6.48
N LYS A 176 2.27 8.58 6.58
CA LYS A 176 2.38 9.23 7.89
C LYS A 176 1.13 9.06 8.77
N PRO A 177 -0.11 9.18 8.27
CA PRO A 177 -1.29 8.92 9.09
C PRO A 177 -1.31 7.50 9.67
N CYS A 178 -0.90 6.49 8.89
CA CYS A 178 -0.80 5.11 9.36
C CYS A 178 0.31 4.95 10.40
N ILE A 179 1.45 5.66 10.24
CA ILE A 179 2.53 5.65 11.22
C ILE A 179 2.04 6.26 12.54
N ASP A 180 1.33 7.37 12.48
CA ASP A 180 0.81 8.06 13.67
C ASP A 180 -0.19 7.15 14.42
N GLU A 181 -1.11 6.47 13.72
CA GLU A 181 -2.03 5.49 14.31
C GLU A 181 -1.28 4.32 14.98
N VAL A 182 -0.26 3.79 14.30
CA VAL A 182 0.57 2.70 14.82
C VAL A 182 1.36 3.16 16.05
N ALA A 183 1.84 4.40 16.06
CA ALA A 183 2.56 4.97 17.20
C ALA A 183 1.68 5.13 18.45
N GLU A 184 0.39 5.31 18.29
CA GLU A 184 -0.61 5.30 19.36
C GLU A 184 -0.97 3.88 19.86
N GLY A 185 -0.33 2.84 19.33
CA GLY A 185 -0.57 1.44 19.70
C GLY A 185 -1.58 0.72 18.79
N ASN A 186 -2.02 1.35 17.72
CA ASN A 186 -2.95 0.78 16.73
C ASN A 186 -2.20 -0.02 15.65
N TYR A 187 -1.60 -1.14 16.03
CA TYR A 187 -0.76 -1.95 15.11
C TYR A 187 -1.56 -2.74 14.05
N GLY A 188 -2.86 -2.50 13.91
CA GLY A 188 -3.72 -3.34 13.05
C GLY A 188 -3.83 -4.80 13.51
N ASP A 189 -2.98 -5.25 14.42
CA ASP A 189 -3.03 -6.56 15.06
C ASP A 189 -3.59 -6.45 16.48
N TYR A 190 -4.80 -5.93 16.53
CA TYR A 190 -5.55 -5.75 17.78
C TYR A 190 -5.73 -7.06 18.55
N LYS A 191 -5.74 -8.20 17.83
CA LYS A 191 -5.83 -9.53 18.46
C LYS A 191 -4.61 -9.82 19.33
N THR A 192 -3.40 -9.62 18.78
CA THR A 192 -2.15 -9.83 19.52
C THR A 192 -2.04 -8.84 20.69
N VAL A 193 -2.33 -7.56 20.45
CA VAL A 193 -2.30 -6.53 21.50
C VAL A 193 -3.28 -6.87 22.63
N LEU A 194 -4.50 -7.28 22.29
CA LEU A 194 -5.49 -7.67 23.30
C LEU A 194 -5.07 -8.92 24.05
N GLN A 195 -4.49 -9.90 23.37
CA GLN A 195 -4.01 -11.14 23.95
C GLN A 195 -2.83 -10.91 24.91
N GLU A 196 -1.85 -10.08 24.53
CA GLU A 196 -0.75 -9.67 25.40
C GLU A 196 -1.25 -8.91 26.65
N LYS A 197 -2.21 -8.00 26.46
CA LYS A 197 -2.80 -7.24 27.59
C LYS A 197 -3.56 -8.15 28.54
N ALA A 198 -4.38 -9.04 28.02
CA ALA A 198 -5.14 -9.99 28.81
C ALA A 198 -4.22 -10.97 29.56
N GLN A 199 -3.14 -11.43 28.89
CA GLN A 199 -2.15 -12.31 29.53
C GLN A 199 -1.44 -11.63 30.72
N ARG A 200 -1.14 -10.33 30.63
CA ARG A 200 -0.57 -9.56 31.75
C ARG A 200 -1.53 -9.46 32.94
N GLU A 201 -2.84 -9.50 32.68
CA GLU A 201 -3.88 -9.47 33.71
C GLU A 201 -4.41 -10.86 34.06
N GLU A 202 -3.76 -11.93 33.60
CA GLU A 202 -4.15 -13.33 33.80
C GLU A 202 -5.58 -13.64 33.35
N LYS A 203 -6.07 -12.94 32.29
CA LYS A 203 -7.39 -13.11 31.70
C LYS A 203 -7.31 -13.95 30.42
N GLU A 204 -8.26 -14.87 30.26
CA GLU A 204 -8.39 -15.66 29.04
C GLU A 204 -9.20 -14.90 27.98
N VAL A 205 -8.67 -14.85 26.74
CA VAL A 205 -9.32 -14.24 25.57
C VAL A 205 -9.75 -15.32 24.60
N ASN A 206 -11.02 -15.34 24.23
CA ASN A 206 -11.57 -16.23 23.21
C ASN A 206 -12.30 -15.44 22.13
N TYR A 207 -12.16 -15.90 20.86
CA TYR A 207 -12.87 -15.34 19.71
C TYR A 207 -13.87 -16.34 19.16
N GLN A 208 -15.07 -15.86 18.80
CA GLN A 208 -16.11 -16.67 18.19
C GLN A 208 -16.75 -15.92 17.02
N ILE A 209 -17.00 -16.61 15.92
CA ILE A 209 -17.83 -16.05 14.85
C ILE A 209 -19.28 -16.20 15.27
N LEU A 210 -19.94 -15.05 15.48
CA LEU A 210 -21.32 -14.98 15.96
C LEU A 210 -22.32 -15.06 14.82
N VAL A 211 -21.98 -14.47 13.65
CA VAL A 211 -22.83 -14.40 12.47
C VAL A 211 -21.98 -14.52 11.21
N GLU A 212 -22.51 -15.25 10.23
CA GLU A 212 -21.98 -15.34 8.87
C GLU A 212 -23.13 -15.10 7.90
N GLU A 213 -23.10 -14.00 7.16
CA GLU A 213 -24.18 -13.56 6.27
C GLU A 213 -23.65 -13.24 4.86
N GLY A 214 -24.55 -13.30 3.86
CA GLY A 214 -24.26 -12.95 2.48
C GLY A 214 -23.84 -14.13 1.60
N PRO A 215 -23.88 -13.93 0.27
CA PRO A 215 -23.47 -14.94 -0.70
C PRO A 215 -21.95 -15.13 -0.68
N ASP A 216 -21.46 -16.28 -1.20
CA ASP A 216 -20.03 -16.66 -1.14
C ASP A 216 -19.06 -15.60 -1.66
N HIS A 217 -19.46 -14.82 -2.64
CA HIS A 217 -18.65 -13.75 -3.24
C HIS A 217 -18.73 -12.41 -2.49
N ASN A 218 -19.59 -12.30 -1.46
CA ASN A 218 -19.76 -11.09 -0.64
C ASN A 218 -20.19 -11.44 0.80
N LYS A 219 -19.45 -12.37 1.41
CA LYS A 219 -19.70 -12.76 2.81
C LYS A 219 -19.30 -11.65 3.77
N CYS A 220 -20.09 -11.54 4.84
CA CYS A 220 -19.85 -10.66 5.98
C CYS A 220 -19.84 -11.51 7.26
N PHE A 221 -18.82 -11.33 8.08
CA PHE A 221 -18.65 -12.05 9.33
C PHE A 221 -18.79 -11.09 10.50
N THR A 222 -19.49 -11.51 11.55
CA THR A 222 -19.47 -10.82 12.83
C THR A 222 -18.76 -11.70 13.84
N ALA A 223 -17.63 -11.22 14.38
CA ALA A 223 -16.90 -11.87 15.45
C ALA A 223 -17.19 -11.23 16.80
N GLY A 224 -17.19 -12.04 17.86
CA GLY A 224 -17.23 -11.61 19.25
C GLY A 224 -15.93 -11.92 19.97
N VAL A 225 -15.49 -11.03 20.83
CA VAL A 225 -14.39 -11.24 21.79
C VAL A 225 -14.97 -11.51 23.16
N PHE A 226 -14.53 -12.59 23.76
CA PHE A 226 -14.91 -13.00 25.11
C PHE A 226 -13.69 -12.94 26.03
N LEU A 227 -13.82 -12.24 27.16
CA LEU A 227 -12.86 -12.27 28.25
C LEU A 227 -13.49 -13.08 29.41
N GLN A 228 -12.80 -14.13 29.81
CA GLN A 228 -13.32 -15.04 30.88
C GLN A 228 -14.76 -15.50 30.61
N GLY A 229 -15.11 -15.77 29.35
CA GLY A 229 -16.43 -16.20 28.91
C GLY A 229 -17.50 -15.10 28.78
N ILE A 230 -17.16 -13.84 29.08
CA ILE A 230 -18.08 -12.69 28.96
C ILE A 230 -17.81 -11.98 27.63
N LEU A 231 -18.85 -11.75 26.82
CA LEU A 231 -18.75 -11.00 25.57
C LEU A 231 -18.43 -9.52 25.85
N MET A 232 -17.23 -9.08 25.45
CA MET A 232 -16.73 -7.73 25.69
C MET A 232 -16.82 -6.81 24.47
N GLY A 233 -16.79 -7.38 23.26
CA GLY A 233 -16.86 -6.58 22.03
C GLY A 233 -17.23 -7.42 20.82
N LYS A 234 -17.66 -6.71 19.75
CA LYS A 234 -18.03 -7.31 18.46
C LYS A 234 -17.34 -6.55 17.33
N GLY A 235 -17.00 -7.24 16.24
CA GLY A 235 -16.45 -6.64 15.04
C GLY A 235 -17.03 -7.28 13.81
N VAL A 236 -17.18 -6.51 12.75
CA VAL A 236 -17.69 -6.94 11.46
C VAL A 236 -16.59 -6.83 10.42
N GLY A 237 -16.47 -7.82 9.53
CA GLY A 237 -15.46 -7.81 8.46
C GLY A 237 -15.87 -8.72 7.31
N ARG A 238 -15.19 -8.58 6.18
CA ARG A 238 -15.38 -9.43 5.00
C ARG A 238 -14.69 -10.79 5.14
N THR A 239 -13.76 -10.90 6.09
CA THR A 239 -13.13 -12.17 6.47
C THR A 239 -13.29 -12.39 7.96
N LYS A 240 -13.19 -13.66 8.41
CA LYS A 240 -13.22 -13.98 9.84
C LYS A 240 -12.12 -13.25 10.60
N LYS A 241 -10.89 -13.21 10.01
CA LYS A 241 -9.75 -12.50 10.60
C LYS A 241 -10.02 -11.01 10.79
N GLU A 242 -10.56 -10.36 9.78
CA GLU A 242 -10.91 -8.93 9.84
C GLU A 242 -11.97 -8.64 10.90
N ALA A 243 -13.03 -9.45 10.96
CA ALA A 243 -14.06 -9.33 11.99
C ALA A 243 -13.49 -9.49 13.40
N GLU A 244 -12.58 -10.44 13.61
CA GLU A 244 -11.89 -10.66 14.89
C GLU A 244 -10.98 -9.49 15.27
N GLN A 245 -10.26 -8.89 14.32
CA GLN A 245 -9.44 -7.71 14.55
C GLN A 245 -10.29 -6.50 14.98
N HIS A 246 -11.41 -6.25 14.29
CA HIS A 246 -12.33 -5.17 14.65
C HIS A 246 -12.98 -5.40 16.03
N ALA A 247 -13.30 -6.65 16.38
CA ALA A 247 -13.82 -6.99 17.70
C ALA A 247 -12.77 -6.73 18.80
N ALA A 248 -11.51 -7.12 18.55
CA ALA A 248 -10.40 -6.86 19.46
C ALA A 248 -10.16 -5.36 19.65
N ARG A 249 -10.20 -4.58 18.56
CA ARG A 249 -10.08 -3.11 18.60
C ARG A 249 -11.13 -2.50 19.53
N GLN A 250 -12.40 -2.87 19.37
CA GLN A 250 -13.49 -2.36 20.20
C GLN A 250 -13.22 -2.61 21.68
N VAL A 251 -12.74 -3.81 22.04
CA VAL A 251 -12.42 -4.15 23.44
C VAL A 251 -11.27 -3.31 23.97
N LEU A 252 -10.21 -3.10 23.19
CA LEU A 252 -9.06 -2.27 23.59
C LEU A 252 -9.45 -0.81 23.81
N GLU A 253 -10.31 -0.25 22.96
CA GLU A 253 -10.84 1.10 23.12
C GLU A 253 -11.67 1.28 24.40
N LEU A 254 -12.47 0.27 24.76
CA LEU A 254 -13.23 0.27 26.00
C LEU A 254 -12.33 0.08 27.24
N TRP A 255 -11.34 -0.82 27.14
CA TRP A 255 -10.41 -1.12 28.24
C TRP A 255 -9.46 0.05 28.55
N GLY A 256 -9.14 0.89 27.54
CA GLY A 256 -8.36 2.11 27.75
C GLY A 256 -9.12 3.17 28.57
N ARG A 257 -10.42 3.27 28.38
CA ARG A 257 -11.27 4.26 29.09
C ARG A 257 -11.52 3.95 30.56
N GLU A 258 -11.43 2.68 30.96
CA GLU A 258 -11.64 2.27 32.37
C GLU A 258 -10.41 2.57 33.25
N ASN A 259 -9.23 2.82 32.68
CA ASN A 259 -7.99 3.09 33.43
C ASN A 259 -7.65 4.59 33.53
N ASP A 260 -8.38 5.47 32.85
CA ASP A 260 -8.20 6.94 32.88
C ASP A 260 -9.23 7.65 33.80
N GLY A 261 -9.99 6.92 34.58
CA GLY A 261 -10.93 7.37 35.63
C GLY A 261 -10.43 6.93 36.99
#